data_c19205ad4151b432474ba1c3606c6630
#
_entry.id   c19205ad4151b432474ba1c3606c6630
#
_cell.length_a   1.000
_cell.length_b   1.000
_cell.length_c   1.000
_cell.angle_alpha   90.00
_cell.angle_beta   90.00
_cell.angle_gamma   90.00
#
_symmetry.space_group_name_H-M   'P 1'
#
loop_
_entity.id
_entity.type
_entity.pdbx_description
1 polymer ?
#
loop_
_entity_poly.entity_id
_entity_poly.type
_entity_poly.pdbx_seq_one_letter_code
_entity_poly.pdbx_strand_id
1 'polypeptide(L)'
;MPLPRYKQINTDVTPYYHCISRCVRQSYLCCRDARTGINYEHRRKWIQDRLHKLSQAFAIDLCAYAVMHNHIHVVLHIAKGRAEGWTMDEVLLRWRMFYKCPPVVQRYLENFDSVTLDELAELKSLSVIYRERLQSISWFMRMLNEYIARRANKEDECKGYFWERRFKSQAILDEKALASVMAYVDLNPIRAKIATTLGNSHHTSIQYRLNAKRSNKTPKFLMPFSDSHYKSTVPLPFAFSDYLQLITDTLNAERNNDTCITPKLPNRLLSKLGMTKENWQLVTSNFETLFTGPVGCPEMMENFARCCQRACRPNVANAQRYLS
;
A
#
# COMPACT_ATOMS: atom_id res chain seq x y z
N MET A 1 -16.20 -6.18 -17.93
CA MET A 1 -16.67 -5.79 -16.58
C MET A 1 -15.52 -5.89 -15.59
N PRO A 2 -15.41 -5.04 -14.55
CA PRO A 2 -14.39 -5.18 -13.52
C PRO A 2 -14.61 -6.49 -12.74
N LEU A 3 -13.53 -7.22 -12.48
CA LEU A 3 -13.61 -8.46 -11.69
C LEU A 3 -14.17 -8.21 -10.28
N PRO A 4 -14.98 -9.11 -9.72
CA PRO A 4 -15.41 -9.07 -8.33
C PRO A 4 -14.21 -9.11 -7.36
N ARG A 5 -14.36 -8.53 -6.16
CA ARG A 5 -13.25 -8.45 -5.20
C ARG A 5 -12.76 -9.81 -4.70
N TYR A 6 -13.65 -10.75 -4.47
CA TYR A 6 -13.29 -12.11 -4.06
C TYR A 6 -12.40 -12.84 -5.09
N LYS A 7 -12.48 -12.44 -6.37
CA LYS A 7 -11.56 -12.92 -7.41
C LYS A 7 -10.23 -12.19 -7.47
N GLN A 8 -10.07 -11.07 -6.76
CA GLN A 8 -8.86 -10.25 -6.76
C GLN A 8 -8.09 -10.32 -5.45
N ILE A 9 -8.78 -10.58 -4.34
CA ILE A 9 -8.23 -10.57 -2.99
C ILE A 9 -8.55 -11.92 -2.33
N ASN A 10 -7.51 -12.63 -1.95
CA ASN A 10 -7.57 -13.85 -1.16
C ASN A 10 -6.41 -13.84 -0.14
N THR A 11 -6.73 -13.48 1.09
CA THR A 11 -5.75 -13.30 2.17
C THR A 11 -5.22 -14.61 2.74
N ASP A 12 -5.81 -15.75 2.36
CA ASP A 12 -5.30 -17.06 2.74
C ASP A 12 -4.16 -17.52 1.82
N VAL A 13 -4.07 -16.94 0.61
CA VAL A 13 -2.99 -17.23 -0.35
C VAL A 13 -1.82 -16.26 -0.20
N THR A 14 -2.10 -14.97 -0.04
CA THR A 14 -1.08 -13.94 0.17
C THR A 14 -1.61 -12.81 1.04
N PRO A 15 -0.79 -12.29 1.98
CA PRO A 15 -1.14 -11.10 2.73
C PRO A 15 -0.76 -9.79 2.00
N TYR A 16 -0.03 -9.82 0.88
CA TYR A 16 0.54 -8.63 0.23
C TYR A 16 -0.26 -8.20 -1.00
N TYR A 17 -0.56 -6.90 -1.09
CA TYR A 17 -1.35 -6.32 -2.18
C TYR A 17 -0.82 -4.95 -2.59
N HIS A 18 -0.69 -4.73 -3.90
CA HIS A 18 -0.48 -3.41 -4.48
C HIS A 18 -1.84 -2.82 -4.89
N CYS A 19 -2.17 -1.67 -4.33
CA CYS A 19 -3.42 -0.96 -4.59
C CYS A 19 -3.16 0.39 -5.25
N ILE A 20 -3.98 0.73 -6.26
CA ILE A 20 -3.85 1.97 -7.02
C ILE A 20 -5.21 2.66 -7.09
N SER A 21 -5.24 3.94 -6.75
CA SER A 21 -6.40 4.82 -6.97
C SER A 21 -6.01 5.98 -7.86
N ARG A 22 -6.72 6.17 -8.98
CA ARG A 22 -6.49 7.24 -9.95
C ARG A 22 -7.69 8.18 -9.97
N CYS A 23 -7.43 9.50 -9.98
CA CYS A 23 -8.52 10.47 -10.06
C CYS A 23 -9.05 10.63 -11.48
N VAL A 24 -10.33 11.00 -11.58
CA VAL A 24 -11.02 11.28 -12.84
C VAL A 24 -10.40 12.51 -13.49
N ARG A 25 -10.39 12.54 -14.81
CA ARG A 25 -10.04 13.73 -15.58
C ARG A 25 -8.58 14.06 -15.45
N GLN A 26 -7.63 13.40 -15.86
CA GLN A 26 -6.27 13.97 -15.88
C GLN A 26 -6.06 15.18 -14.94
N SER A 27 -7.12 15.51 -14.14
CA SER A 27 -7.12 16.57 -13.16
C SER A 27 -6.20 16.18 -12.04
N TYR A 28 -5.45 17.08 -11.62
CA TYR A 28 -4.43 16.98 -10.63
C TYR A 28 -5.04 16.60 -9.28
N LEU A 29 -4.76 15.36 -8.83
CA LEU A 29 -4.96 15.00 -7.42
C LEU A 29 -4.12 15.95 -6.56
N CYS A 30 -2.88 16.14 -6.97
CA CYS A 30 -1.87 17.00 -6.36
C CYS A 30 -1.06 17.62 -7.50
N CYS A 31 -0.64 18.84 -7.39
CA CYS A 31 0.24 19.69 -8.15
C CYS A 31 -0.43 21.00 -8.60
N ARG A 32 0.27 21.82 -9.33
CA ARG A 32 -0.29 23.05 -9.89
C ARG A 32 -1.02 22.75 -11.20
N ASP A 33 -2.30 23.09 -11.28
CA ASP A 33 -3.07 23.02 -12.51
C ASP A 33 -2.59 24.12 -13.48
N ALA A 34 -2.04 23.70 -14.63
CA ALA A 34 -1.50 24.63 -15.62
C ALA A 34 -2.60 25.53 -16.24
N ARG A 35 -3.86 25.08 -16.26
CA ARG A 35 -5.00 25.82 -16.84
C ARG A 35 -5.57 26.87 -15.89
N THR A 36 -5.76 26.50 -14.64
CA THR A 36 -6.39 27.37 -13.62
C THR A 36 -5.37 28.12 -12.76
N GLY A 37 -4.12 27.68 -12.74
CA GLY A 37 -3.07 28.18 -11.88
C GLY A 37 -3.17 27.75 -10.41
N ILE A 38 -4.23 27.00 -10.02
CA ILE A 38 -4.46 26.54 -8.65
C ILE A 38 -3.44 25.48 -8.27
N ASN A 39 -2.91 25.58 -7.05
CA ASN A 39 -1.94 24.63 -6.51
C ASN A 39 -2.60 23.68 -5.51
N TYR A 40 -2.60 22.40 -5.82
CA TYR A 40 -3.17 21.31 -5.02
C TYR A 40 -2.12 20.46 -4.27
N GLU A 41 -0.86 20.91 -4.18
CA GLU A 41 0.23 20.15 -3.52
C GLU A 41 -0.06 19.79 -2.06
N HIS A 42 -0.82 20.62 -1.35
CA HIS A 42 -1.23 20.37 0.04
C HIS A 42 -2.09 19.09 0.21
N ARG A 43 -2.74 18.60 -0.86
CA ARG A 43 -3.53 17.36 -0.84
C ARG A 43 -2.66 16.12 -0.63
N ARG A 44 -1.36 16.18 -0.98
CA ARG A 44 -0.40 15.08 -0.69
C ARG A 44 -0.31 14.82 0.80
N LYS A 45 -0.27 15.89 1.60
CA LYS A 45 -0.25 15.77 3.05
C LYS A 45 -1.54 15.15 3.59
N TRP A 46 -2.72 15.49 3.05
CA TRP A 46 -3.97 14.86 3.47
C TRP A 46 -3.96 13.33 3.26
N ILE A 47 -3.43 12.91 2.11
CA ILE A 47 -3.32 11.50 1.76
C ILE A 47 -2.36 10.78 2.70
N GLN A 48 -1.18 11.34 2.91
CA GLN A 48 -0.18 10.79 3.81
C GLN A 48 -0.69 10.69 5.25
N ASP A 49 -1.26 11.77 5.79
CA ASP A 49 -1.80 11.78 7.15
C ASP A 49 -2.94 10.75 7.30
N ARG A 50 -3.79 10.61 6.26
CA ARG A 50 -4.87 9.63 6.26
C ARG A 50 -4.34 8.20 6.19
N LEU A 51 -3.33 7.91 5.38
CA LEU A 51 -2.66 6.61 5.32
C LEU A 51 -2.07 6.24 6.68
N HIS A 52 -1.35 7.16 7.32
CA HIS A 52 -0.77 6.94 8.65
C HIS A 52 -1.84 6.68 9.71
N LYS A 53 -2.95 7.44 9.69
CA LYS A 53 -4.06 7.22 10.62
C LYS A 53 -4.73 5.85 10.39
N LEU A 54 -4.91 5.44 9.14
CA LEU A 54 -5.49 4.14 8.81
C LEU A 54 -4.58 2.98 9.25
N SER A 55 -3.26 3.09 9.07
CA SER A 55 -2.33 2.03 9.49
C SER A 55 -2.28 1.81 11.01
N GLN A 56 -2.65 2.82 11.81
CA GLN A 56 -2.74 2.69 13.27
C GLN A 56 -3.99 1.94 13.73
N ALA A 57 -5.08 2.05 12.99
CA ALA A 57 -6.37 1.47 13.37
C ALA A 57 -6.61 0.09 12.76
N PHE A 58 -6.18 -0.11 11.52
CA PHE A 58 -6.38 -1.36 10.79
C PHE A 58 -5.33 -2.41 11.16
N ALA A 59 -5.68 -3.68 11.04
CA ALA A 59 -4.73 -4.78 11.01
C ALA A 59 -4.06 -4.88 9.62
N ILE A 60 -3.63 -3.73 9.08
CA ILE A 60 -3.02 -3.60 7.76
C ILE A 60 -1.79 -2.71 7.89
N ASP A 61 -0.65 -3.23 7.48
CA ASP A 61 0.62 -2.51 7.47
C ASP A 61 0.87 -1.88 6.12
N LEU A 62 1.53 -0.73 6.12
CA LEU A 62 2.04 -0.06 4.92
C LEU A 62 3.45 -0.54 4.61
N CYS A 63 3.64 -1.30 3.51
CA CYS A 63 4.97 -1.69 3.03
C CYS A 63 5.64 -0.56 2.27
N ALA A 64 4.91 0.03 1.30
CA ALA A 64 5.35 1.19 0.53
C ALA A 64 4.16 2.05 0.10
N TYR A 65 4.39 3.34 -0.16
CA TYR A 65 3.43 4.23 -0.80
C TYR A 65 4.10 5.37 -1.55
N ALA A 66 3.42 5.87 -2.58
CA ALA A 66 3.80 7.09 -3.29
C ALA A 66 2.55 7.87 -3.69
N VAL A 67 2.54 9.18 -3.40
CA VAL A 67 1.47 10.08 -3.80
C VAL A 67 1.91 10.81 -5.06
N MET A 68 1.36 10.39 -6.20
CA MET A 68 1.67 10.93 -7.53
C MET A 68 0.78 12.14 -7.87
N HIS A 69 0.97 12.74 -9.04
CA HIS A 69 0.18 13.91 -9.49
C HIS A 69 -1.32 13.59 -9.61
N ASN A 70 -1.68 12.42 -10.12
CA ASN A 70 -3.07 12.05 -10.43
C ASN A 70 -3.48 10.67 -9.89
N HIS A 71 -2.62 9.98 -9.15
CA HIS A 71 -2.91 8.68 -8.57
C HIS A 71 -2.07 8.42 -7.32
N ILE A 72 -2.43 7.37 -6.60
CA ILE A 72 -1.77 6.92 -5.38
C ILE A 72 -1.41 5.45 -5.56
N HIS A 73 -0.17 5.09 -5.24
CA HIS A 73 0.26 3.71 -5.05
C HIS A 73 0.35 3.39 -3.57
N VAL A 74 -0.15 2.23 -3.17
CA VAL A 74 -0.04 1.72 -1.80
C VAL A 74 0.25 0.23 -1.84
N VAL A 75 1.33 -0.22 -1.22
CA VAL A 75 1.64 -1.65 -1.00
C VAL A 75 1.28 -1.98 0.44
N LEU A 76 0.34 -2.91 0.61
CA LEU A 76 -0.28 -3.27 1.88
C LEU A 76 0.07 -4.70 2.28
N HIS A 77 0.21 -4.93 3.58
CA HIS A 77 0.29 -6.25 4.20
C HIS A 77 -0.87 -6.42 5.19
N ILE A 78 -1.63 -7.50 5.08
CA ILE A 78 -2.75 -7.81 5.99
C ILE A 78 -2.21 -8.67 7.13
N ALA A 79 -2.20 -8.11 8.34
CA ALA A 79 -1.80 -8.81 9.56
C ALA A 79 -3.02 -9.47 10.23
N LYS A 80 -3.57 -10.52 9.58
CA LYS A 80 -4.82 -11.18 9.98
C LYS A 80 -4.84 -11.60 11.46
N GLY A 81 -3.80 -12.27 11.97
CA GLY A 81 -3.71 -12.69 13.36
C GLY A 81 -3.69 -11.54 14.37
N ARG A 82 -3.28 -10.32 13.95
CA ARG A 82 -3.30 -9.13 14.81
C ARG A 82 -4.74 -8.71 15.17
N ALA A 83 -5.65 -8.75 14.20
CA ALA A 83 -7.05 -8.40 14.45
C ALA A 83 -7.77 -9.44 15.33
N GLU A 84 -7.39 -10.68 15.22
CA GLU A 84 -7.94 -11.78 16.04
C GLU A 84 -7.60 -11.59 17.54
N GLY A 85 -6.41 -11.06 17.84
CA GLY A 85 -5.97 -10.79 19.21
C GLY A 85 -6.59 -9.56 19.86
N TRP A 86 -7.34 -8.70 19.14
CA TRP A 86 -7.95 -7.52 19.73
C TRP A 86 -9.16 -7.86 20.60
N THR A 87 -9.32 -7.16 21.72
CA THR A 87 -10.53 -7.20 22.53
C THR A 87 -11.69 -6.51 21.80
N MET A 88 -12.92 -6.67 22.30
CA MET A 88 -14.10 -5.96 21.81
C MET A 88 -13.88 -4.45 21.88
N ASP A 89 -13.38 -3.95 23.01
CA ASP A 89 -13.15 -2.52 23.24
C ASP A 89 -12.14 -1.91 22.27
N GLU A 90 -11.02 -2.65 22.05
CA GLU A 90 -10.02 -2.23 21.07
C GLU A 90 -10.60 -2.12 19.66
N VAL A 91 -11.47 -3.04 19.26
CA VAL A 91 -12.14 -3.01 17.96
C VAL A 91 -13.09 -1.82 17.86
N LEU A 92 -13.92 -1.58 18.88
CA LEU A 92 -14.86 -0.46 18.91
C LEU A 92 -14.14 0.90 18.90
N LEU A 93 -13.07 1.05 19.71
CA LEU A 93 -12.25 2.25 19.75
C LEU A 93 -11.57 2.54 18.39
N ARG A 94 -11.01 1.50 17.73
CA ARG A 94 -10.37 1.64 16.41
C ARG A 94 -11.38 2.04 15.34
N TRP A 95 -12.58 1.47 15.35
CA TRP A 95 -13.65 1.82 14.42
C TRP A 95 -14.16 3.26 14.63
N ARG A 96 -14.34 3.67 15.89
CA ARG A 96 -14.74 5.04 16.28
C ARG A 96 -13.80 6.12 15.76
N MET A 97 -12.52 5.81 15.49
CA MET A 97 -11.58 6.78 14.91
C MET A 97 -12.03 7.34 13.55
N PHE A 98 -12.92 6.65 12.83
CA PHE A 98 -13.31 6.98 11.47
C PHE A 98 -14.79 7.19 11.24
N TYR A 99 -15.63 6.57 12.03
CA TYR A 99 -17.07 6.62 11.89
C TYR A 99 -17.76 7.02 13.20
N LYS A 100 -18.87 7.74 13.05
CA LYS A 100 -19.80 7.93 14.15
C LYS A 100 -20.44 6.57 14.45
N CYS A 101 -20.17 6.05 15.63
CA CYS A 101 -20.75 4.79 16.08
C CYS A 101 -22.22 4.96 16.51
N PRO A 102 -23.01 3.87 16.53
CA PRO A 102 -24.34 3.84 17.15
C PRO A 102 -24.32 4.35 18.59
N PRO A 103 -25.44 4.89 19.10
CA PRO A 103 -25.51 5.44 20.46
C PRO A 103 -25.10 4.42 21.56
N VAL A 104 -25.45 3.15 21.39
CA VAL A 104 -25.07 2.08 22.33
C VAL A 104 -23.54 1.94 22.45
N VAL A 105 -22.80 2.02 21.33
CA VAL A 105 -21.33 1.97 21.32
C VAL A 105 -20.75 3.21 22.00
N GLN A 106 -21.36 4.39 21.78
CA GLN A 106 -20.88 5.62 22.41
C GLN A 106 -21.06 5.57 23.91
N ARG A 107 -22.25 5.19 24.41
CA ARG A 107 -22.52 5.04 25.85
C ARG A 107 -21.58 4.01 26.50
N TYR A 108 -21.43 2.83 25.88
CA TYR A 108 -20.54 1.79 26.37
C TYR A 108 -19.09 2.26 26.52
N LEU A 109 -18.54 2.97 25.53
CA LEU A 109 -17.17 3.48 25.57
C LEU A 109 -16.97 4.65 26.55
N GLU A 110 -18.04 5.33 26.95
CA GLU A 110 -18.04 6.38 27.98
C GLU A 110 -18.22 5.81 29.39
N ASN A 111 -19.05 4.77 29.54
CA ASN A 111 -19.28 4.07 30.79
C ASN A 111 -19.65 2.60 30.51
N PHE A 112 -18.73 1.66 30.80
CA PHE A 112 -18.90 0.23 30.55
C PHE A 112 -20.12 -0.39 31.26
N ASP A 113 -20.52 0.14 32.41
CA ASP A 113 -21.64 -0.36 33.22
C ASP A 113 -23.01 0.19 32.75
N SER A 114 -23.03 1.04 31.73
CA SER A 114 -24.25 1.75 31.28
C SER A 114 -25.13 0.95 30.31
N VAL A 115 -24.78 -0.32 30.03
CA VAL A 115 -25.45 -1.14 29.00
C VAL A 115 -26.13 -2.37 29.62
N THR A 116 -27.28 -2.74 29.07
CA THR A 116 -28.00 -3.96 29.44
C THR A 116 -27.36 -5.23 28.83
N LEU A 117 -27.79 -6.41 29.25
CA LEU A 117 -27.31 -7.67 28.68
C LEU A 117 -27.62 -7.79 27.17
N ASP A 118 -28.78 -7.33 26.74
CA ASP A 118 -29.17 -7.33 25.31
C ASP A 118 -28.29 -6.38 24.48
N GLU A 119 -28.04 -5.18 25.01
CA GLU A 119 -27.11 -4.23 24.42
C GLU A 119 -25.68 -4.75 24.35
N LEU A 120 -25.25 -5.51 25.35
CA LEU A 120 -23.94 -6.17 25.34
C LEU A 120 -23.85 -7.23 24.21
N ALA A 121 -24.94 -7.97 23.95
CA ALA A 121 -25.01 -8.91 22.84
C ALA A 121 -24.93 -8.19 21.48
N GLU A 122 -25.60 -7.04 21.34
CA GLU A 122 -25.48 -6.18 20.15
C GLU A 122 -24.04 -5.68 19.97
N LEU A 123 -23.38 -5.19 21.02
CA LEU A 123 -21.99 -4.73 20.98
C LEU A 123 -21.02 -5.82 20.54
N LYS A 124 -21.20 -7.05 21.05
CA LYS A 124 -20.42 -8.21 20.60
C LYS A 124 -20.59 -8.47 19.10
N SER A 125 -21.83 -8.44 18.62
CA SER A 125 -22.13 -8.62 17.18
C SER A 125 -21.51 -7.53 16.31
N LEU A 126 -21.61 -6.26 16.72
CA LEU A 126 -20.97 -5.14 16.06
C LEU A 126 -19.44 -5.27 16.04
N SER A 127 -18.85 -5.74 17.15
CA SER A 127 -17.40 -5.92 17.24
C SER A 127 -16.88 -6.96 16.24
N VAL A 128 -17.62 -8.05 16.00
CA VAL A 128 -17.28 -9.03 14.98
C VAL A 128 -17.26 -8.38 13.59
N ILE A 129 -18.32 -7.65 13.22
CA ILE A 129 -18.44 -6.96 11.94
C ILE A 129 -17.31 -5.93 11.77
N TYR A 130 -17.00 -5.15 12.80
CA TYR A 130 -15.95 -4.13 12.72
C TYR A 130 -14.55 -4.74 12.66
N ARG A 131 -14.31 -5.86 13.34
CA ARG A 131 -13.07 -6.63 13.27
C ARG A 131 -12.80 -7.10 11.84
N GLU A 132 -13.78 -7.69 11.17
CA GLU A 132 -13.67 -8.08 9.77
C GLU A 132 -13.36 -6.89 8.85
N ARG A 133 -14.02 -5.76 9.08
CA ARG A 133 -13.78 -4.53 8.31
C ARG A 133 -12.38 -3.96 8.53
N LEU A 134 -11.86 -4.01 9.76
CA LEU A 134 -10.55 -3.48 10.12
C LEU A 134 -9.37 -4.32 9.59
N GLN A 135 -9.60 -5.49 9.02
CA GLN A 135 -8.61 -6.27 8.27
C GLN A 135 -8.88 -6.36 6.77
N SER A 136 -9.89 -5.63 6.28
CA SER A 136 -10.29 -5.63 4.88
C SER A 136 -9.61 -4.53 4.07
N ILE A 137 -8.86 -4.90 3.02
CA ILE A 137 -8.31 -3.94 2.04
C ILE A 137 -9.41 -3.07 1.44
N SER A 138 -10.58 -3.65 1.17
CA SER A 138 -11.69 -2.91 0.58
C SER A 138 -12.18 -1.79 1.50
N TRP A 139 -12.22 -2.03 2.80
CA TRP A 139 -12.57 -1.01 3.79
C TRP A 139 -11.46 0.02 4.00
N PHE A 140 -10.20 -0.43 4.04
CA PHE A 140 -9.04 0.48 4.12
C PHE A 140 -9.03 1.47 2.96
N MET A 141 -9.12 0.97 1.72
CA MET A 141 -9.11 1.79 0.51
C MET A 141 -10.38 2.64 0.38
N ARG A 142 -11.54 2.14 0.83
CA ARG A 142 -12.76 2.95 0.91
C ARG A 142 -12.57 4.13 1.83
N MET A 143 -12.08 3.93 3.06
CA MET A 143 -11.86 5.00 4.03
C MET A 143 -10.81 6.02 3.60
N LEU A 144 -9.80 5.58 2.83
CA LEU A 144 -8.84 6.48 2.21
C LEU A 144 -9.50 7.31 1.11
N ASN A 145 -10.10 6.63 0.13
CA ASN A 145 -10.59 7.26 -1.08
C ASN A 145 -11.81 8.16 -0.83
N GLU A 146 -12.74 7.73 0.02
CA GLU A 146 -13.92 8.52 0.38
C GLU A 146 -13.54 9.82 1.12
N TYR A 147 -12.59 9.73 2.07
CA TYR A 147 -12.11 10.91 2.78
C TYR A 147 -11.49 11.94 1.83
N ILE A 148 -10.61 11.49 0.92
CA ILE A 148 -9.95 12.38 -0.04
C ILE A 148 -10.97 12.96 -1.02
N ALA A 149 -11.86 12.14 -1.57
CA ALA A 149 -12.87 12.58 -2.52
C ALA A 149 -13.80 13.65 -1.93
N ARG A 150 -14.32 13.42 -0.71
CA ARG A 150 -15.21 14.38 -0.04
C ARG A 150 -14.51 15.71 0.24
N ARG A 151 -13.25 15.65 0.68
CA ARG A 151 -12.48 16.85 1.00
C ARG A 151 -12.10 17.64 -0.26
N ALA A 152 -11.67 16.95 -1.31
CA ALA A 152 -11.34 17.57 -2.59
C ALA A 152 -12.57 18.15 -3.28
N ASN A 153 -13.70 17.43 -3.31
CA ASN A 153 -14.94 17.94 -3.89
C ASN A 153 -15.46 19.18 -3.14
N LYS A 154 -15.30 19.22 -1.79
CA LYS A 154 -15.65 20.40 -1.00
C LYS A 154 -14.75 21.60 -1.32
N GLU A 155 -13.45 21.37 -1.47
CA GLU A 155 -12.48 22.41 -1.82
C GLU A 155 -12.71 22.95 -3.24
N ASP A 156 -13.00 22.03 -4.18
CA ASP A 156 -13.23 22.36 -5.59
C ASP A 156 -14.68 22.85 -5.85
N GLU A 157 -15.52 22.95 -4.83
CA GLU A 157 -16.95 23.31 -4.89
C GLU A 157 -17.73 22.51 -5.93
N CYS A 158 -17.33 21.25 -6.15
CA CYS A 158 -17.91 20.39 -7.17
C CYS A 158 -18.57 19.13 -6.59
N LYS A 159 -19.44 18.52 -7.40
CA LYS A 159 -20.15 17.28 -7.09
C LYS A 159 -19.75 16.23 -8.13
N GLY A 160 -19.80 14.95 -7.75
CA GLY A 160 -19.57 13.84 -8.65
C GLY A 160 -18.38 12.94 -8.26
N TYR A 161 -17.99 12.11 -9.21
CA TYR A 161 -16.91 11.14 -8.97
C TYR A 161 -15.54 11.84 -8.99
N PHE A 162 -14.79 11.66 -7.91
CA PHE A 162 -13.40 12.11 -7.81
C PHE A 162 -12.43 11.07 -8.33
N TRP A 163 -12.69 9.78 -8.07
CA TRP A 163 -11.89 8.66 -8.54
C TRP A 163 -12.45 8.07 -9.83
N GLU A 164 -11.56 7.73 -10.77
CA GLU A 164 -11.92 7.20 -12.09
C GLU A 164 -12.76 5.92 -11.99
N ARG A 165 -12.40 5.04 -11.08
CA ARG A 165 -13.07 3.75 -10.82
C ARG A 165 -12.81 3.30 -9.38
N ARG A 166 -13.30 2.09 -9.05
CA ARG A 166 -12.81 1.41 -7.85
C ARG A 166 -11.30 1.23 -7.94
N PHE A 167 -10.58 1.33 -6.83
CA PHE A 167 -9.14 1.09 -6.80
C PHE A 167 -8.78 -0.25 -7.48
N LYS A 168 -7.66 -0.29 -8.18
CA LYS A 168 -7.07 -1.54 -8.68
C LYS A 168 -6.42 -2.27 -7.50
N SER A 169 -6.51 -3.61 -7.50
CA SER A 169 -5.87 -4.45 -6.50
C SER A 169 -5.11 -5.56 -7.20
N GLN A 170 -3.84 -5.72 -6.86
CA GLN A 170 -2.92 -6.68 -7.43
C GLN A 170 -2.30 -7.50 -6.30
N ALA A 171 -2.51 -8.81 -6.30
CA ALA A 171 -1.92 -9.72 -5.33
C ALA A 171 -0.42 -9.90 -5.62
N ILE A 172 0.39 -9.81 -4.57
CA ILE A 172 1.85 -10.00 -4.61
C ILE A 172 2.15 -11.32 -3.92
N LEU A 173 2.72 -12.28 -4.65
CA LEU A 173 2.69 -13.67 -4.23
C LEU A 173 4.03 -14.17 -3.67
N ASP A 174 5.15 -13.48 -3.95
CA ASP A 174 6.47 -13.86 -3.46
C ASP A 174 7.36 -12.65 -3.14
N GLU A 175 8.56 -12.92 -2.60
CA GLU A 175 9.52 -11.89 -2.19
C GLU A 175 10.09 -11.11 -3.39
N LYS A 176 10.28 -11.75 -4.54
CA LYS A 176 10.77 -11.11 -5.77
C LYS A 176 9.77 -10.03 -6.24
N ALA A 177 8.49 -10.41 -6.32
CA ALA A 177 7.42 -9.51 -6.69
C ALA A 177 7.25 -8.39 -5.67
N LEU A 178 7.36 -8.70 -4.35
CA LEU A 178 7.26 -7.70 -3.28
C LEU A 178 8.38 -6.66 -3.37
N ALA A 179 9.63 -7.09 -3.48
CA ALA A 179 10.76 -6.18 -3.61
C ALA A 179 10.64 -5.32 -4.88
N SER A 180 10.23 -5.94 -6.00
CA SER A 180 10.08 -5.26 -7.28
C SER A 180 8.97 -4.20 -7.26
N VAL A 181 7.80 -4.50 -6.69
CA VAL A 181 6.70 -3.53 -6.60
C VAL A 181 7.02 -2.40 -5.63
N MET A 182 7.69 -2.69 -4.51
CA MET A 182 8.13 -1.65 -3.58
C MET A 182 9.12 -0.70 -4.25
N ALA A 183 10.11 -1.24 -4.98
CA ALA A 183 11.07 -0.43 -5.74
C ALA A 183 10.38 0.39 -6.85
N TYR A 184 9.44 -0.21 -7.59
CA TYR A 184 8.63 0.50 -8.57
C TYR A 184 7.91 1.69 -7.93
N VAL A 185 7.26 1.51 -6.78
CA VAL A 185 6.53 2.57 -6.07
C VAL A 185 7.46 3.66 -5.54
N ASP A 186 8.58 3.28 -4.92
CA ASP A 186 9.54 4.25 -4.34
C ASP A 186 10.31 5.05 -5.41
N LEU A 187 10.54 4.48 -6.60
CA LEU A 187 11.22 5.13 -7.72
C LEU A 187 10.27 5.93 -8.62
N ASN A 188 8.96 5.67 -8.56
CA ASN A 188 7.96 6.27 -9.45
C ASN A 188 7.99 7.81 -9.45
N PRO A 189 8.08 8.53 -8.30
CA PRO A 189 8.15 9.98 -8.30
C PRO A 189 9.38 10.55 -9.03
N ILE A 190 10.52 9.83 -9.00
CA ILE A 190 11.74 10.25 -9.68
C ILE A 190 11.60 10.04 -11.19
N ARG A 191 11.09 8.89 -11.60
CA ARG A 191 10.80 8.58 -13.03
C ARG A 191 9.76 9.52 -13.62
N ALA A 192 8.77 9.92 -12.82
CA ALA A 192 7.77 10.92 -13.21
C ALA A 192 8.28 12.38 -13.13
N LYS A 193 9.58 12.60 -12.83
CA LYS A 193 10.19 13.92 -12.68
C LYS A 193 9.55 14.82 -11.62
N ILE A 194 8.86 14.21 -10.63
CA ILE A 194 8.31 14.89 -9.44
C ILE A 194 9.42 15.16 -8.43
N ALA A 195 10.39 14.27 -8.35
CA ALA A 195 11.55 14.36 -7.49
C ALA A 195 12.83 14.07 -8.27
N THR A 196 13.98 14.49 -7.74
CA THR A 196 15.29 14.23 -8.34
C THR A 196 16.09 13.18 -7.57
N THR A 197 15.77 12.95 -6.31
CA THR A 197 16.45 11.98 -5.43
C THR A 197 15.45 11.28 -4.52
N LEU A 198 15.83 10.13 -3.94
CA LEU A 198 15.02 9.45 -2.92
C LEU A 198 14.77 10.35 -1.70
N GLY A 199 15.75 11.19 -1.34
CA GLY A 199 15.65 12.07 -0.17
C GLY A 199 14.67 13.24 -0.35
N ASN A 200 14.47 13.74 -1.56
CA ASN A 200 13.51 14.80 -1.88
C ASN A 200 12.22 14.29 -2.53
N SER A 201 12.00 12.97 -2.53
CA SER A 201 10.77 12.33 -2.98
C SER A 201 9.67 12.48 -1.91
N HIS A 202 9.15 13.69 -1.76
CA HIS A 202 8.16 14.02 -0.73
C HIS A 202 6.90 13.16 -0.83
N HIS A 203 6.31 12.85 0.35
CA HIS A 203 5.09 12.04 0.48
C HIS A 203 5.22 10.62 -0.09
N THR A 204 6.38 10.00 0.14
CA THR A 204 6.66 8.60 -0.17
C THR A 204 7.15 7.83 1.05
N SER A 205 6.98 6.51 1.01
CA SER A 205 7.51 5.61 2.04
C SER A 205 9.03 5.71 2.17
N ILE A 206 9.75 5.78 1.05
CA ILE A 206 11.22 5.81 1.07
C ILE A 206 11.75 7.08 1.73
N GLN A 207 11.20 8.25 1.42
CA GLN A 207 11.60 9.49 2.08
C GLN A 207 11.30 9.44 3.58
N TYR A 208 10.12 8.92 3.96
CA TYR A 208 9.75 8.78 5.38
C TYR A 208 10.74 7.87 6.12
N ARG A 209 11.17 6.75 5.53
CA ARG A 209 12.20 5.86 6.08
C ARG A 209 13.57 6.52 6.19
N LEU A 210 13.98 7.25 5.14
CA LEU A 210 15.26 7.98 5.14
C LEU A 210 15.31 9.06 6.22
N ASN A 211 14.21 9.80 6.42
CA ASN A 211 14.12 10.83 7.47
C ASN A 211 14.12 10.18 8.87
N ALA A 212 13.45 9.06 9.06
CA ALA A 212 13.49 8.31 10.30
C ALA A 212 14.91 7.81 10.61
N LYS A 213 15.61 7.25 9.62
CA LYS A 213 17.02 6.82 9.75
C LYS A 213 17.95 7.97 10.12
N ARG A 214 17.82 9.12 9.44
CA ARG A 214 18.63 10.32 9.76
C ARG A 214 18.41 10.83 11.18
N SER A 215 17.19 10.69 11.69
CA SER A 215 16.80 11.10 13.05
C SER A 215 17.00 9.99 14.09
N ASN A 216 17.60 8.87 13.72
CA ASN A 216 17.76 7.67 14.55
C ASN A 216 16.42 7.21 15.19
N LYS A 217 15.33 7.27 14.41
CA LYS A 217 13.97 6.90 14.82
C LYS A 217 13.47 5.75 13.97
N THR A 218 12.57 4.97 14.54
CA THR A 218 11.85 3.92 13.80
C THR A 218 10.69 4.54 13.03
N PRO A 219 10.44 4.17 11.76
CA PRO A 219 9.28 4.65 10.99
C PRO A 219 7.99 4.02 11.54
N LYS A 220 7.25 4.76 12.39
CA LYS A 220 6.10 4.26 13.18
C LYS A 220 4.92 3.74 12.36
N PHE A 221 4.77 4.19 11.10
CA PHE A 221 3.58 3.92 10.28
C PHE A 221 3.86 2.94 9.14
N LEU A 222 5.08 2.48 9.01
CA LEU A 222 5.50 1.57 7.96
C LEU A 222 5.91 0.22 8.54
N MET A 223 5.60 -0.85 7.80
CA MET A 223 6.09 -2.18 8.12
C MET A 223 7.62 -2.18 8.24
N PRO A 224 8.20 -2.68 9.34
CA PRO A 224 9.64 -2.70 9.53
C PRO A 224 10.32 -3.64 8.52
N PHE A 225 11.59 -3.39 8.22
CA PHE A 225 12.45 -4.31 7.51
C PHE A 225 13.06 -5.34 8.46
N SER A 226 13.63 -6.42 7.93
CA SER A 226 14.18 -7.53 8.74
C SER A 226 15.35 -7.14 9.64
N ASP A 227 16.09 -6.08 9.30
CA ASP A 227 17.19 -5.50 10.08
C ASP A 227 16.73 -4.48 11.14
N SER A 228 15.42 -4.31 11.30
CA SER A 228 14.85 -3.42 12.32
C SER A 228 14.87 -4.08 13.70
N HIS A 229 15.26 -3.32 14.73
CA HIS A 229 15.21 -3.77 16.13
C HIS A 229 13.79 -3.90 16.70
N TYR A 230 12.75 -3.68 15.91
CA TYR A 230 11.35 -3.70 16.34
C TYR A 230 10.81 -5.14 16.34
N LYS A 231 10.72 -5.75 17.53
CA LYS A 231 10.37 -7.18 17.71
C LYS A 231 8.88 -7.53 17.65
N SER A 232 7.96 -6.55 17.49
CA SER A 232 6.52 -6.78 17.72
C SER A 232 5.68 -7.08 16.49
N THR A 233 6.25 -7.04 15.28
CA THR A 233 5.52 -7.26 14.02
C THR A 233 6.31 -8.16 13.09
N VAL A 234 5.63 -8.89 12.20
CA VAL A 234 6.27 -9.61 11.10
C VAL A 234 6.96 -8.59 10.20
N PRO A 235 8.30 -8.64 10.04
CA PRO A 235 9.03 -7.66 9.22
C PRO A 235 8.93 -8.00 7.73
N LEU A 236 9.28 -7.04 6.87
CA LEU A 236 9.57 -7.28 5.46
C LEU A 236 10.72 -8.30 5.34
N PRO A 237 10.71 -9.23 4.37
CA PRO A 237 11.62 -10.38 4.32
C PRO A 237 13.06 -10.03 3.90
N PHE A 238 13.42 -8.76 3.84
CA PHE A 238 14.75 -8.26 3.47
C PHE A 238 15.17 -7.05 4.31
N ALA A 239 16.49 -6.79 4.35
CA ALA A 239 17.07 -5.69 5.12
C ALA A 239 16.90 -4.34 4.40
N PHE A 240 16.70 -3.26 5.17
CA PHE A 240 16.57 -1.91 4.63
C PHE A 240 17.86 -1.43 3.96
N SER A 241 19.02 -1.76 4.53
CA SER A 241 20.32 -1.44 3.96
C SER A 241 20.49 -2.00 2.54
N ASP A 242 20.17 -3.28 2.36
CA ASP A 242 20.31 -3.96 1.08
C ASP A 242 19.30 -3.46 0.05
N TYR A 243 18.06 -3.21 0.49
CA TYR A 243 17.02 -2.61 -0.35
C TYR A 243 17.39 -1.19 -0.80
N LEU A 244 17.84 -0.34 0.12
CA LEU A 244 18.23 1.03 -0.18
C LEU A 244 19.42 1.09 -1.16
N GLN A 245 20.40 0.21 -0.96
CA GLN A 245 21.51 0.09 -1.90
C GLN A 245 21.01 -0.28 -3.29
N LEU A 246 20.15 -1.31 -3.39
CA LEU A 246 19.64 -1.80 -4.67
C LEU A 246 18.86 -0.71 -5.44
N ILE A 247 17.95 0.03 -4.80
CA ILE A 247 17.20 1.10 -5.48
C ILE A 247 18.10 2.30 -5.82
N THR A 248 19.14 2.58 -5.03
CA THR A 248 20.11 3.63 -5.34
C THR A 248 20.96 3.27 -6.55
N ASP A 249 21.43 2.02 -6.63
CA ASP A 249 22.19 1.50 -7.78
C ASP A 249 21.31 1.51 -9.06
N THR A 250 20.03 1.16 -8.92
CA THR A 250 19.04 1.24 -10.02
C THR A 250 18.93 2.66 -10.57
N LEU A 251 18.78 3.67 -9.69
CA LEU A 251 18.70 5.07 -10.10
C LEU A 251 19.98 5.57 -10.76
N ASN A 252 21.14 5.16 -10.27
CA ASN A 252 22.43 5.57 -10.83
C ASN A 252 22.61 5.01 -12.25
N ALA A 253 22.24 3.74 -12.47
CA ALA A 253 22.26 3.11 -13.79
C ALA A 253 21.31 3.84 -14.77
N GLU A 254 20.08 4.16 -14.35
CA GLU A 254 19.12 4.91 -15.17
C GLU A 254 19.62 6.31 -15.56
N ARG A 255 20.36 6.99 -14.69
CA ARG A 255 20.90 8.34 -14.96
C ARG A 255 22.07 8.34 -15.93
N ASN A 256 22.88 7.31 -15.87
CA ASN A 256 24.07 7.21 -16.71
C ASN A 256 23.75 6.62 -18.10
N ASN A 257 22.49 6.37 -18.43
CA ASN A 257 22.05 5.58 -19.59
C ASN A 257 22.75 4.22 -19.69
N ASP A 258 23.27 3.71 -18.55
CA ASP A 258 23.86 2.39 -18.48
C ASP A 258 22.73 1.34 -18.55
N THR A 259 22.78 0.51 -19.55
CA THR A 259 21.88 -0.63 -19.69
C THR A 259 22.13 -1.69 -18.62
N CYS A 260 23.17 -1.53 -17.82
CA CYS A 260 23.57 -2.45 -16.77
C CYS A 260 23.87 -1.72 -15.46
N ILE A 261 23.24 -2.17 -14.36
CA ILE A 261 23.64 -1.76 -13.02
C ILE A 261 25.06 -2.27 -12.79
N THR A 262 26.04 -1.37 -12.70
CA THR A 262 27.42 -1.73 -12.37
C THR A 262 27.71 -1.41 -10.90
N PRO A 263 27.33 -2.26 -9.94
CA PRO A 263 27.74 -2.09 -8.57
C PRO A 263 29.21 -2.51 -8.43
N LYS A 264 29.94 -1.82 -7.59
CA LYS A 264 31.31 -2.21 -7.19
C LYS A 264 31.32 -3.59 -6.50
N LEU A 265 30.16 -4.02 -5.94
CA LEU A 265 29.94 -5.29 -5.26
C LEU A 265 28.58 -5.88 -5.66
N PRO A 266 28.40 -7.22 -5.69
CA PRO A 266 27.10 -7.84 -5.92
C PRO A 266 26.12 -7.39 -4.83
N ASN A 267 24.93 -6.91 -5.23
CA ASN A 267 23.90 -6.53 -4.27
C ASN A 267 23.32 -7.80 -3.62
N ARG A 268 23.42 -7.87 -2.28
CA ARG A 268 22.98 -9.04 -1.49
C ARG A 268 21.50 -9.37 -1.71
N LEU A 269 20.65 -8.35 -1.78
CA LEU A 269 19.21 -8.56 -2.00
C LEU A 269 18.96 -9.14 -3.38
N LEU A 270 19.58 -8.60 -4.43
CA LEU A 270 19.39 -9.09 -5.79
C LEU A 270 19.81 -10.55 -5.93
N SER A 271 20.96 -10.91 -5.31
CA SER A 271 21.45 -12.29 -5.25
C SER A 271 20.48 -13.21 -4.47
N LYS A 272 19.97 -12.75 -3.31
CA LYS A 272 18.97 -13.49 -2.52
C LYS A 272 17.68 -13.71 -3.30
N LEU A 273 17.26 -12.73 -4.08
CA LEU A 273 16.06 -12.85 -4.92
C LEU A 273 16.28 -13.72 -6.16
N GLY A 274 17.53 -14.07 -6.50
CA GLY A 274 17.86 -14.84 -7.70
C GLY A 274 17.43 -14.14 -8.99
N MET A 275 17.48 -12.80 -9.03
CA MET A 275 17.14 -12.00 -10.21
C MET A 275 18.40 -11.47 -10.87
N THR A 276 18.40 -11.44 -12.22
CA THR A 276 19.44 -10.71 -12.96
C THR A 276 19.22 -9.21 -12.87
N LYS A 277 20.27 -8.43 -13.09
CA LYS A 277 20.18 -6.96 -13.06
C LYS A 277 19.26 -6.43 -14.14
N GLU A 278 19.32 -7.02 -15.31
CA GLU A 278 18.50 -6.67 -16.47
C GLU A 278 17.00 -6.89 -16.18
N ASN A 279 16.68 -8.07 -15.65
CA ASN A 279 15.30 -8.40 -15.27
C ASN A 279 14.79 -7.47 -14.15
N TRP A 280 15.62 -7.21 -13.13
CA TRP A 280 15.29 -6.28 -12.06
C TRP A 280 14.98 -4.87 -12.60
N GLN A 281 15.86 -4.31 -13.44
CA GLN A 281 15.69 -2.99 -14.02
C GLN A 281 14.44 -2.92 -14.90
N LEU A 282 14.23 -3.93 -15.74
CA LEU A 282 13.07 -4.00 -16.62
C LEU A 282 11.77 -4.12 -15.83
N VAL A 283 11.71 -4.99 -14.81
CA VAL A 283 10.53 -5.21 -13.99
C VAL A 283 10.21 -3.97 -13.16
N THR A 284 11.20 -3.38 -12.49
CA THR A 284 10.98 -2.21 -11.65
C THR A 284 10.61 -0.96 -12.45
N SER A 285 11.03 -0.85 -13.72
CA SER A 285 10.66 0.28 -14.59
C SER A 285 9.28 0.13 -15.23
N ASN A 286 8.84 -1.10 -15.52
CA ASN A 286 7.64 -1.38 -16.30
C ASN A 286 6.60 -2.23 -15.55
N PHE A 287 6.57 -2.18 -14.23
CA PHE A 287 5.80 -3.11 -13.39
C PHE A 287 4.32 -3.19 -13.77
N GLU A 288 3.63 -2.05 -13.93
CA GLU A 288 2.20 -2.02 -14.26
C GLU A 288 1.88 -2.47 -15.69
N THR A 289 2.80 -2.30 -16.62
CA THR A 289 2.66 -2.74 -18.02
C THR A 289 2.93 -4.23 -18.15
N LEU A 290 3.92 -4.73 -17.44
CA LEU A 290 4.27 -6.15 -17.45
C LEU A 290 3.24 -7.02 -16.69
N PHE A 291 2.65 -6.46 -15.62
CA PHE A 291 1.79 -7.22 -14.71
C PHE A 291 0.48 -6.48 -14.42
N THR A 292 -0.59 -6.92 -15.06
CA THR A 292 -1.95 -6.37 -14.86
C THR A 292 -2.79 -7.17 -13.85
N GLY A 293 -2.31 -8.35 -13.43
CA GLY A 293 -2.93 -9.29 -12.50
C GLY A 293 -2.03 -9.64 -11.32
N PRO A 294 -2.24 -10.79 -10.66
CA PRO A 294 -1.35 -11.31 -9.61
C PRO A 294 0.09 -11.40 -10.11
N VAL A 295 1.06 -11.19 -9.21
CA VAL A 295 2.49 -11.23 -9.54
C VAL A 295 3.23 -12.11 -8.57
N GLY A 296 4.06 -12.99 -9.11
CA GLY A 296 4.93 -13.93 -8.42
C GLY A 296 5.42 -15.00 -9.36
N CYS A 297 6.06 -16.04 -8.85
CA CYS A 297 6.45 -17.16 -9.68
C CYS A 297 5.22 -17.86 -10.31
N PRO A 298 5.36 -18.50 -11.50
CA PRO A 298 4.25 -19.09 -12.24
C PRO A 298 3.38 -20.02 -11.40
N GLU A 299 3.97 -20.84 -10.56
CA GLU A 299 3.27 -21.82 -9.71
C GLU A 299 2.36 -21.11 -8.68
N MET A 300 2.85 -20.06 -8.04
CA MET A 300 2.05 -19.26 -7.10
C MET A 300 0.92 -18.52 -7.81
N MET A 301 1.16 -18.01 -9.01
CA MET A 301 0.12 -17.38 -9.83
C MET A 301 -0.98 -18.36 -10.22
N GLU A 302 -0.62 -19.61 -10.55
CA GLU A 302 -1.58 -20.67 -10.85
C GLU A 302 -2.40 -21.06 -9.61
N ASN A 303 -1.74 -21.21 -8.46
CA ASN A 303 -2.40 -21.49 -7.21
C ASN A 303 -3.39 -20.38 -6.84
N PHE A 304 -2.97 -19.12 -6.92
CA PHE A 304 -3.83 -17.97 -6.67
C PHE A 304 -5.04 -17.95 -7.62
N ALA A 305 -4.84 -18.20 -8.90
CA ALA A 305 -5.93 -18.25 -9.89
C ALA A 305 -6.95 -19.32 -9.56
N ARG A 306 -6.48 -20.50 -9.13
CA ARG A 306 -7.33 -21.63 -8.69
C ARG A 306 -8.14 -21.26 -7.45
N CYS A 307 -7.49 -20.75 -6.41
CA CYS A 307 -8.13 -20.36 -5.15
C CYS A 307 -9.16 -19.22 -5.34
N CYS A 308 -8.92 -18.33 -6.31
CA CYS A 308 -9.82 -17.23 -6.63
C CYS A 308 -10.82 -17.56 -7.76
N GLN A 309 -10.89 -18.79 -8.23
CA GLN A 309 -11.77 -19.23 -9.32
C GLN A 309 -11.66 -18.33 -10.57
N ARG A 310 -10.43 -18.01 -10.97
CA ARG A 310 -10.14 -17.15 -12.13
C ARG A 310 -9.98 -18.00 -13.39
N ALA A 311 -10.75 -17.70 -14.43
CA ALA A 311 -10.61 -18.35 -15.73
C ALA A 311 -9.34 -17.87 -16.48
N CYS A 312 -8.91 -16.63 -16.27
CA CYS A 312 -7.77 -16.06 -16.95
C CYS A 312 -6.55 -15.93 -16.00
N ARG A 313 -5.37 -16.26 -16.50
CA ARG A 313 -4.07 -16.19 -15.80
C ARG A 313 -3.20 -15.17 -16.52
N PRO A 314 -3.44 -13.86 -16.34
CA PRO A 314 -2.71 -12.82 -17.05
C PRO A 314 -1.24 -12.80 -16.62
N ASN A 315 -0.35 -12.60 -17.58
CA ASN A 315 1.08 -12.31 -17.36
C ASN A 315 1.94 -13.45 -16.81
N VAL A 316 1.50 -14.72 -16.84
CA VAL A 316 2.31 -15.88 -16.43
C VAL A 316 3.58 -15.97 -17.28
N ALA A 317 3.50 -15.75 -18.60
CA ALA A 317 4.67 -15.72 -19.48
C ALA A 317 5.69 -14.63 -19.08
N ASN A 318 5.24 -13.45 -18.68
CA ASN A 318 6.13 -12.41 -18.18
C ASN A 318 6.76 -12.79 -16.84
N ALA A 319 6.00 -13.43 -15.95
CA ALA A 319 6.54 -13.94 -14.69
C ALA A 319 7.60 -15.01 -14.92
N GLN A 320 7.35 -15.96 -15.82
CA GLN A 320 8.29 -16.99 -16.21
C GLN A 320 9.56 -16.40 -16.83
N ARG A 321 9.46 -15.33 -17.60
CA ARG A 321 10.60 -14.70 -18.26
C ARG A 321 11.44 -13.82 -17.33
N TYR A 322 10.81 -13.12 -16.39
CA TYR A 322 11.46 -12.04 -15.64
C TYR A 322 11.54 -12.26 -14.12
N LEU A 323 10.75 -13.19 -13.55
CA LEU A 323 10.73 -13.48 -12.12
C LEU A 323 11.15 -14.93 -11.80
N SER A 324 11.49 -15.72 -12.80
CA SER A 324 12.01 -17.09 -12.58
C SER A 324 13.44 -17.09 -12.11
#